data_609c8edf130c9a5a3184d4dcc1227ba7
#
_entry.id   609c8edf130c9a5a3184d4dcc1227ba7
#
_cell.length_a   1.000
_cell.length_b   1.000
_cell.length_c   1.000
_cell.angle_alpha   90.00
_cell.angle_beta   90.00
_cell.angle_gamma   90.00
#
_symmetry.space_group_name_H-M   'P 1'
#
loop_
_entity.id
_entity.type
_entity.pdbx_description
1 polymer ?
#
loop_
_entity_poly.entity_id
_entity_poly.type
_entity_poly.pdbx_seq_one_letter_code
_entity_poly.pdbx_strand_id
1 'polypeptide(L)'
;MTQDADRTPAQAGTGAGPRPARQPVTPKGTIPPHGVPPHGVQAPPAGPASRPAGRPGRKPPGRPSLGGGTPAQDRELRAQGRETVRKLLEAGLIEFEDRGFSGVRVDDVVRRAGISHGTFYLYFANKEDLFRAMMRDALHDMEIVAGDFPIVTSDGTGLNVLRQWVRKFFAAYTTHSTVLRTLSSANAPGELFSDGLQLFFSLTEAMTTGMTAAAAAAGNHQENAELTAFACLMMLERVNFVISTEVQLPAEEMADRIADIMFAAFGLAAA
;
A
#
# COMPACT_ATOMS: atom_id res chain seq x y z
N MET A 1 -76.98 11.48 -8.03
CA MET A 1 -77.16 10.73 -6.78
C MET A 1 -75.76 10.54 -6.20
N THR A 2 -75.33 11.52 -5.35
CA THR A 2 -75.22 11.42 -3.88
C THR A 2 -74.10 10.49 -3.49
N GLN A 3 -73.07 10.78 -2.73
CA GLN A 3 -72.76 11.68 -1.60
C GLN A 3 -71.23 11.59 -1.44
N ASP A 4 -70.39 12.59 -1.31
CA ASP A 4 -70.14 13.43 -0.14
C ASP A 4 -69.68 12.66 1.09
N ALA A 5 -68.41 12.92 1.46
CA ALA A 5 -67.82 12.89 2.81
C ALA A 5 -66.33 13.23 2.69
N ASP A 6 -65.93 14.44 2.77
CA ASP A 6 -65.54 15.23 3.95
C ASP A 6 -64.69 14.44 4.98
N ARG A 7 -63.35 14.75 5.03
CA ARG A 7 -62.52 14.64 6.23
C ARG A 7 -61.34 15.60 6.20
N THR A 8 -61.47 16.61 7.02
CA THR A 8 -60.57 17.62 7.51
C THR A 8 -59.16 17.10 7.89
N PRO A 9 -58.09 17.89 7.70
CA PRO A 9 -56.74 17.54 8.09
C PRO A 9 -56.49 17.82 9.57
N ALA A 10 -55.90 16.86 10.27
CA ALA A 10 -55.40 17.00 11.64
C ALA A 10 -54.05 17.76 11.67
N GLN A 11 -54.05 18.80 12.48
CA GLN A 11 -52.88 19.61 12.84
C GLN A 11 -51.83 18.75 13.56
N ALA A 12 -50.59 18.76 13.08
CA ALA A 12 -49.43 18.23 13.79
C ALA A 12 -48.71 19.37 14.49
N GLY A 13 -48.60 19.24 15.79
CA GLY A 13 -47.98 20.18 16.70
C GLY A 13 -46.49 20.35 16.50
N THR A 14 -46.11 21.59 16.56
CA THR A 14 -44.74 22.11 16.72
C THR A 14 -44.17 21.75 18.06
N GLY A 15 -42.94 21.25 18.06
CA GLY A 15 -42.17 21.01 19.29
C GLY A 15 -40.69 20.71 18.99
N ALA A 16 -39.98 21.67 18.41
CA ALA A 16 -38.54 21.63 18.37
C ALA A 16 -37.97 22.58 19.43
N GLY A 17 -37.60 22.05 20.59
CA GLY A 17 -36.88 22.79 21.60
C GLY A 17 -35.44 23.10 21.15
N PRO A 18 -34.83 24.21 21.65
CA PRO A 18 -33.52 24.63 21.21
C PRO A 18 -32.42 23.69 21.74
N ARG A 19 -31.50 23.29 20.85
CA ARG A 19 -30.29 22.57 21.21
C ARG A 19 -29.41 23.43 22.13
N PRO A 20 -28.81 22.87 23.19
CA PRO A 20 -27.87 23.60 24.02
C PRO A 20 -26.58 23.90 23.26
N ALA A 21 -26.10 25.13 23.41
CA ALA A 21 -24.84 25.60 22.83
C ALA A 21 -23.65 24.79 23.38
N ARG A 22 -22.79 24.33 22.46
CA ARG A 22 -21.50 23.71 22.81
C ARG A 22 -20.59 24.79 23.41
N GLN A 23 -20.16 24.57 24.64
CA GLN A 23 -19.13 25.36 25.30
C GLN A 23 -17.77 25.15 24.65
N PRO A 24 -16.93 26.19 24.52
CA PRO A 24 -15.57 26.03 23.98
C PRO A 24 -14.68 25.30 24.99
N VAL A 25 -14.02 24.26 24.55
CA VAL A 25 -13.01 23.52 25.32
C VAL A 25 -11.72 24.35 25.31
N THR A 26 -11.37 24.90 26.44
CA THR A 26 -10.07 25.55 26.69
C THR A 26 -8.98 24.48 26.84
N PRO A 27 -7.82 24.59 26.16
CA PRO A 27 -6.69 23.70 26.42
C PRO A 27 -6.01 24.12 27.73
N LYS A 28 -6.08 23.25 28.74
CA LYS A 28 -5.24 23.31 29.92
C LYS A 28 -3.98 22.48 29.71
N GLY A 29 -2.83 23.08 29.98
CA GLY A 29 -1.61 22.31 30.18
C GLY A 29 -0.35 22.91 29.56
N THR A 30 0.06 24.08 30.08
CA THR A 30 1.44 24.56 29.93
C THR A 30 2.34 23.71 30.82
N ILE A 31 3.31 23.02 30.22
CA ILE A 31 4.37 22.27 30.89
C ILE A 31 5.44 23.29 31.30
N PRO A 32 5.85 23.36 32.61
CA PRO A 32 6.93 24.23 33.02
C PRO A 32 8.29 23.66 32.58
N PRO A 33 9.29 24.53 32.29
CA PRO A 33 10.63 24.10 31.92
C PRO A 33 11.37 23.53 33.12
N HIS A 34 11.82 22.29 33.05
CA HIS A 34 12.71 21.70 34.02
C HIS A 34 14.08 22.34 33.93
N GLY A 35 14.45 23.06 35.02
CA GLY A 35 15.77 23.59 35.22
C GLY A 35 16.82 22.50 35.38
N VAL A 36 17.91 22.64 34.68
CA VAL A 36 19.12 21.83 34.80
C VAL A 36 19.93 22.39 35.98
N PRO A 37 20.33 21.57 36.99
CA PRO A 37 21.27 22.03 38.01
C PRO A 37 22.70 22.01 37.48
N PRO A 38 23.57 22.97 37.88
CA PRO A 38 24.95 22.99 37.46
C PRO A 38 25.77 21.96 38.23
N HIS A 39 26.36 21.02 37.53
CA HIS A 39 27.35 20.09 38.08
C HIS A 39 28.72 20.76 38.14
N GLY A 40 29.22 20.87 39.36
CA GLY A 40 30.56 21.36 39.69
C GLY A 40 31.64 20.44 39.10
N VAL A 41 32.63 21.10 38.57
CA VAL A 41 33.86 20.49 38.07
C VAL A 41 34.72 20.12 39.29
N GLN A 42 34.94 18.83 39.54
CA GLN A 42 36.01 18.37 40.43
C GLN A 42 37.10 17.70 39.57
N ALA A 43 38.31 18.20 39.68
CA ALA A 43 39.50 17.67 39.11
C ALA A 43 39.89 16.35 39.79
N PRO A 44 40.40 15.33 39.10
CA PRO A 44 40.90 14.12 39.70
C PRO A 44 42.37 14.27 40.17
N PRO A 45 42.76 13.55 41.22
CA PRO A 45 44.15 13.56 41.75
C PRO A 45 45.11 12.70 40.88
N ALA A 46 46.37 13.10 40.87
CA ALA A 46 47.46 12.44 40.21
C ALA A 46 47.70 11.01 40.77
N GLY A 47 47.80 10.04 39.90
CA GLY A 47 48.21 8.69 40.25
C GLY A 47 49.63 8.37 39.76
N PRO A 48 50.28 7.32 40.26
CA PRO A 48 51.69 7.05 39.98
C PRO A 48 51.96 5.95 38.93
N ALA A 49 53.12 6.10 38.30
CA ALA A 49 54.01 5.07 37.83
C ALA A 49 53.65 4.19 36.61
N SER A 50 54.41 4.47 35.60
CA SER A 50 54.85 3.74 34.44
C SER A 50 54.94 2.21 34.59
N ARG A 51 54.36 1.47 33.64
CA ARG A 51 54.66 0.08 33.32
C ARG A 51 55.13 -0.06 31.87
N PRO A 52 56.00 -1.01 31.55
CA PRO A 52 56.76 -1.00 30.31
C PRO A 52 55.96 -1.49 29.09
N ALA A 53 56.42 -1.04 27.91
CA ALA A 53 55.87 -1.27 26.61
C ALA A 53 55.66 -2.79 26.32
N GLY A 54 54.38 -3.17 26.20
CA GLY A 54 53.97 -4.46 25.66
C GLY A 54 53.89 -4.37 24.13
N ARG A 55 54.28 -5.43 23.44
CA ARG A 55 54.29 -5.67 21.99
C ARG A 55 53.07 -5.13 21.28
N PRO A 56 53.17 -4.65 20.00
CA PRO A 56 52.04 -4.24 19.23
C PRO A 56 51.10 -5.42 18.97
N GLY A 57 50.02 -5.46 19.72
CA GLY A 57 48.94 -6.40 19.52
C GLY A 57 48.31 -6.14 18.16
N ARG A 58 48.27 -7.17 17.32
CA ARG A 58 47.52 -7.22 16.06
C ARG A 58 46.09 -6.76 16.36
N LYS A 59 45.70 -5.59 15.84
CA LYS A 59 44.32 -5.12 15.88
C LYS A 59 43.42 -6.21 15.34
N PRO A 60 42.39 -6.68 16.07
CA PRO A 60 41.41 -7.57 15.48
C PRO A 60 40.76 -6.85 14.27
N PRO A 61 40.43 -7.56 13.18
CA PRO A 61 39.77 -6.95 12.05
C PRO A 61 38.53 -6.28 12.58
N GLY A 62 38.42 -4.97 12.30
CA GLY A 62 37.29 -4.15 12.72
C GLY A 62 36.01 -4.83 12.27
N ARG A 63 35.05 -4.98 13.20
CA ARG A 63 33.68 -5.33 12.85
C ARG A 63 33.22 -4.39 11.73
N PRO A 64 32.72 -4.91 10.61
CA PRO A 64 32.12 -4.04 9.62
C PRO A 64 31.03 -3.21 10.31
N SER A 65 31.07 -1.90 10.14
CA SER A 65 30.08 -1.00 10.68
C SER A 65 28.71 -1.37 10.09
N LEU A 66 27.77 -1.73 10.94
CA LEU A 66 26.38 -2.06 10.60
C LEU A 66 25.56 -0.80 10.27
N GLY A 67 26.16 0.18 9.64
CA GLY A 67 25.52 1.43 9.25
C GLY A 67 25.26 1.49 7.75
N GLY A 68 23.98 1.52 7.36
CA GLY A 68 23.56 1.93 6.03
C GLY A 68 23.91 0.96 4.91
N GLY A 69 23.49 -0.28 5.00
CA GLY A 69 23.66 -1.23 3.90
C GLY A 69 22.83 -0.82 2.69
N THR A 70 23.47 -0.67 1.52
CA THR A 70 22.78 -0.60 0.24
C THR A 70 21.81 -1.79 0.14
N PRO A 71 20.55 -1.60 -0.29
CA PRO A 71 19.60 -2.68 -0.47
C PRO A 71 20.18 -3.85 -1.25
N ALA A 72 19.78 -5.06 -0.92
CA ALA A 72 20.33 -6.28 -1.55
C ALA A 72 20.14 -6.29 -3.07
N GLN A 73 19.07 -5.64 -3.56
CA GLN A 73 18.75 -5.50 -4.99
C GLN A 73 19.77 -4.65 -5.76
N ASP A 74 20.47 -3.74 -5.09
CA ASP A 74 21.44 -2.83 -5.71
C ASP A 74 22.86 -3.44 -5.73
N ARG A 75 22.99 -4.71 -5.31
CA ARG A 75 24.25 -5.44 -5.30
C ARG A 75 24.23 -6.56 -6.33
N GLU A 76 25.38 -6.77 -6.99
CA GLU A 76 25.60 -7.95 -7.80
C GLU A 76 25.72 -9.17 -6.88
N LEU A 77 24.61 -9.90 -6.66
CA LEU A 77 24.56 -11.04 -5.76
C LEU A 77 25.09 -12.31 -6.44
N ARG A 78 25.98 -13.05 -5.75
CA ARG A 78 26.33 -14.41 -6.16
C ARG A 78 25.08 -15.32 -6.06
N ALA A 79 25.09 -16.47 -6.77
CA ALA A 79 23.95 -17.40 -6.79
C ALA A 79 23.45 -17.77 -5.38
N GLN A 80 24.35 -18.02 -4.42
CA GLN A 80 24.00 -18.31 -3.03
C GLN A 80 23.35 -17.12 -2.31
N GLY A 81 23.78 -15.89 -2.63
CA GLY A 81 23.16 -14.69 -2.08
C GLY A 81 21.75 -14.47 -2.62
N ARG A 82 21.53 -14.72 -3.92
CA ARG A 82 20.19 -14.65 -4.52
C ARG A 82 19.22 -15.65 -3.88
N GLU A 83 19.69 -16.88 -3.63
CA GLU A 83 18.88 -17.91 -2.97
C GLU A 83 18.53 -17.51 -1.52
N THR A 84 19.44 -16.87 -0.81
CA THR A 84 19.20 -16.37 0.55
C THR A 84 18.16 -15.24 0.53
N VAL A 85 18.27 -14.30 -0.41
CA VAL A 85 17.28 -13.22 -0.58
C VAL A 85 15.91 -13.80 -0.92
N ARG A 86 15.83 -14.77 -1.84
CA ARG A 86 14.57 -15.44 -2.21
C ARG A 86 13.90 -16.07 -0.98
N LYS A 87 14.65 -16.81 -0.16
CA LYS A 87 14.11 -17.41 1.08
C LYS A 87 13.61 -16.38 2.08
N LEU A 88 14.31 -15.23 2.18
CA LEU A 88 13.87 -14.13 3.05
C LEU A 88 12.58 -13.48 2.57
N LEU A 89 12.46 -13.24 1.26
CA LEU A 89 11.24 -12.69 0.66
C LEU A 89 10.06 -13.64 0.83
N GLU A 90 10.23 -14.94 0.55
CA GLU A 90 9.19 -15.95 0.73
C GLU A 90 8.75 -16.08 2.20
N ALA A 91 9.70 -16.15 3.13
CA ALA A 91 9.39 -16.20 4.55
C ALA A 91 8.70 -14.92 5.03
N GLY A 92 9.17 -13.77 4.58
CA GLY A 92 8.58 -12.46 4.87
C GLY A 92 7.14 -12.37 4.37
N LEU A 93 6.87 -12.80 3.14
CA LEU A 93 5.54 -12.79 2.55
C LEU A 93 4.53 -13.55 3.42
N ILE A 94 4.89 -14.77 3.85
CA ILE A 94 4.03 -15.60 4.70
C ILE A 94 3.82 -14.95 6.08
N GLU A 95 4.87 -14.40 6.70
CA GLU A 95 4.74 -13.75 8.00
C GLU A 95 3.90 -12.47 7.92
N PHE A 96 4.02 -11.67 6.83
CA PHE A 96 3.18 -10.50 6.61
C PHE A 96 1.72 -10.87 6.33
N GLU A 97 1.48 -11.97 5.64
CA GLU A 97 0.13 -12.49 5.41
C GLU A 97 -0.54 -12.95 6.70
N ASP A 98 0.18 -13.73 7.53
CA ASP A 98 -0.35 -14.32 8.76
C ASP A 98 -0.61 -13.26 9.85
N ARG A 99 0.22 -12.20 9.95
CA ARG A 99 0.27 -11.30 11.12
C ARG A 99 0.07 -9.83 10.79
N GLY A 100 -0.03 -9.49 9.53
CA GLY A 100 -0.02 -8.12 9.06
C GLY A 100 1.32 -7.42 9.28
N PHE A 101 1.52 -6.27 8.66
CA PHE A 101 2.81 -5.54 8.71
C PHE A 101 3.29 -5.23 10.13
N SER A 102 2.39 -4.75 11.00
CA SER A 102 2.75 -4.34 12.37
C SER A 102 3.11 -5.52 13.28
N GLY A 103 2.51 -6.70 13.04
CA GLY A 103 2.70 -7.89 13.86
C GLY A 103 3.97 -8.66 13.58
N VAL A 104 4.61 -8.46 12.42
CA VAL A 104 5.82 -9.18 12.00
C VAL A 104 7.07 -8.64 12.69
N ARG A 105 7.94 -9.56 13.12
CA ARG A 105 9.28 -9.28 13.63
C ARG A 105 10.33 -9.96 12.76
N VAL A 106 11.53 -9.40 12.70
CA VAL A 106 12.68 -10.01 11.99
C VAL A 106 12.95 -11.41 12.50
N ASP A 107 12.77 -11.64 13.82
CA ASP A 107 12.95 -12.95 14.46
C ASP A 107 12.04 -14.04 13.85
N ASP A 108 10.82 -13.68 13.50
CA ASP A 108 9.86 -14.61 12.88
C ASP A 108 10.29 -14.96 11.46
N VAL A 109 10.69 -13.95 10.69
CA VAL A 109 11.16 -14.11 9.30
C VAL A 109 12.42 -15.01 9.24
N VAL A 110 13.45 -14.72 10.05
CA VAL A 110 14.69 -15.50 10.01
C VAL A 110 14.49 -16.94 10.47
N ARG A 111 13.63 -17.16 11.47
CA ARG A 111 13.25 -18.50 11.94
C ARG A 111 12.54 -19.28 10.83
N ARG A 112 11.59 -18.68 10.13
CA ARG A 112 10.89 -19.31 8.99
C ARG A 112 11.81 -19.59 7.82
N ALA A 113 12.69 -18.65 7.49
CA ALA A 113 13.67 -18.79 6.40
C ALA A 113 14.80 -19.80 6.70
N GLY A 114 14.97 -20.20 7.98
CA GLY A 114 16.05 -21.08 8.41
C GLY A 114 17.43 -20.43 8.31
N ILE A 115 17.51 -19.12 8.52
CA ILE A 115 18.78 -18.37 8.45
C ILE A 115 19.04 -17.60 9.74
N SER A 116 20.30 -17.11 9.91
CA SER A 116 20.68 -16.33 11.08
C SER A 116 20.28 -14.86 10.97
N HIS A 117 20.10 -14.19 12.12
CA HIS A 117 19.92 -12.73 12.18
C HIS A 117 21.04 -11.98 11.47
N GLY A 118 22.31 -12.40 11.67
CA GLY A 118 23.46 -11.79 10.99
C GLY A 118 23.34 -11.87 9.47
N THR A 119 22.80 -12.98 8.95
CA THR A 119 22.56 -13.14 7.51
C THR A 119 21.43 -12.22 7.03
N PHE A 120 20.35 -12.06 7.79
CA PHE A 120 19.29 -11.11 7.45
C PHE A 120 19.84 -9.69 7.27
N TYR A 121 20.60 -9.21 8.26
CA TYR A 121 21.15 -7.84 8.25
C TYR A 121 22.26 -7.60 7.23
N LEU A 122 22.75 -8.65 6.54
CA LEU A 122 23.59 -8.47 5.35
C LEU A 122 22.79 -8.02 4.12
N TYR A 123 21.50 -8.30 4.07
CA TYR A 123 20.63 -8.04 2.91
C TYR A 123 19.59 -6.95 3.16
N PHE A 124 19.01 -6.88 4.35
CA PHE A 124 17.95 -5.96 4.72
C PHE A 124 18.27 -5.26 6.04
N ALA A 125 18.07 -3.95 6.09
CA ALA A 125 18.32 -3.16 7.30
C ALA A 125 17.28 -3.44 8.40
N ASN A 126 16.04 -3.71 8.02
CA ASN A 126 14.89 -3.95 8.89
C ASN A 126 13.76 -4.64 8.11
N LYS A 127 12.60 -4.88 8.76
CA LYS A 127 11.43 -5.48 8.10
C LYS A 127 10.80 -4.55 7.05
N GLU A 128 10.92 -3.25 7.23
CA GLU A 128 10.46 -2.23 6.29
C GLU A 128 11.23 -2.33 4.96
N ASP A 129 12.55 -2.56 5.04
CA ASP A 129 13.41 -2.73 3.86
C ASP A 129 13.10 -4.04 3.13
N LEU A 130 12.86 -5.13 3.87
CA LEU A 130 12.38 -6.39 3.31
C LEU A 130 11.03 -6.22 2.60
N PHE A 131 10.07 -5.52 3.24
CA PHE A 131 8.76 -5.26 2.65
C PHE A 131 8.85 -4.38 1.40
N ARG A 132 9.72 -3.34 1.44
CA ARG A 132 9.98 -2.47 0.27
C ARG A 132 10.55 -3.25 -0.91
N ALA A 133 11.35 -4.28 -0.67
CA ALA A 133 11.85 -5.15 -1.73
C ALA A 133 10.71 -5.95 -2.40
N MET A 134 9.80 -6.53 -1.60
CA MET A 134 8.61 -7.21 -2.13
C MET A 134 7.67 -6.26 -2.87
N MET A 135 7.50 -5.04 -2.32
CA MET A 135 6.66 -4.01 -2.92
C MET A 135 7.18 -3.57 -4.30
N ARG A 136 8.50 -3.48 -4.47
CA ARG A 136 9.12 -3.07 -5.74
C ARG A 136 8.76 -4.02 -6.88
N ASP A 137 8.74 -5.32 -6.63
CA ASP A 137 8.35 -6.33 -7.62
C ASP A 137 6.84 -6.20 -7.93
N ALA A 138 6.00 -6.01 -6.89
CA ALA A 138 4.57 -5.82 -7.07
C ALA A 138 4.25 -4.54 -7.87
N LEU A 139 4.90 -3.42 -7.54
CA LEU A 139 4.72 -2.16 -8.26
C LEU A 139 5.18 -2.26 -9.71
N HIS A 140 6.31 -2.91 -9.96
CA HIS A 140 6.83 -3.11 -11.30
C HIS A 140 5.85 -3.89 -12.19
N ASP A 141 5.30 -5.01 -11.70
CA ASP A 141 4.33 -5.80 -12.45
C ASP A 141 3.02 -5.03 -12.68
N MET A 142 2.58 -4.25 -11.69
CA MET A 142 1.39 -3.41 -11.84
C MET A 142 1.63 -2.21 -12.79
N GLU A 143 2.83 -1.64 -12.84
CA GLU A 143 3.22 -0.62 -13.83
C GLU A 143 3.19 -1.16 -15.25
N ILE A 144 3.63 -2.42 -15.46
CA ILE A 144 3.49 -3.10 -16.75
C ILE A 144 2.01 -3.21 -17.15
N VAL A 145 1.15 -3.61 -16.21
CA VAL A 145 -0.30 -3.69 -16.46
C VAL A 145 -0.89 -2.31 -16.79
N ALA A 146 -0.44 -1.25 -16.11
CA ALA A 146 -0.87 0.12 -16.41
C ALA A 146 -0.43 0.57 -17.82
N GLY A 147 0.83 0.29 -18.20
CA GLY A 147 1.37 0.62 -19.52
C GLY A 147 0.73 -0.17 -20.67
N ASP A 148 0.19 -1.35 -20.37
CA ASP A 148 -0.51 -2.23 -21.32
C ASP A 148 -2.02 -1.90 -21.44
N PHE A 149 -2.49 -0.73 -20.94
CA PHE A 149 -3.90 -0.38 -21.07
C PHE A 149 -4.31 -0.35 -22.55
N PRO A 150 -5.38 -1.07 -22.97
CA PRO A 150 -5.66 -1.30 -24.38
C PRO A 150 -6.22 -0.05 -25.08
N ILE A 151 -6.06 0.01 -26.40
CA ILE A 151 -6.87 0.87 -27.25
C ILE A 151 -8.27 0.24 -27.32
N VAL A 152 -9.24 0.91 -26.69
CA VAL A 152 -10.62 0.45 -26.61
C VAL A 152 -11.42 1.08 -27.77
N THR A 153 -12.16 0.26 -28.51
CA THR A 153 -13.15 0.72 -29.49
C THR A 153 -14.56 0.61 -28.89
N SER A 154 -15.54 1.32 -29.48
CA SER A 154 -16.92 1.36 -28.97
C SER A 154 -17.79 0.17 -29.41
N ASP A 155 -17.19 -0.97 -29.67
CA ASP A 155 -17.83 -2.19 -30.17
C ASP A 155 -17.49 -3.40 -29.30
N GLY A 156 -17.97 -4.58 -29.69
CA GLY A 156 -17.66 -5.85 -29.01
C GLY A 156 -16.17 -6.19 -29.00
N THR A 157 -15.39 -5.70 -29.99
CA THR A 157 -13.94 -5.90 -30.02
C THR A 157 -13.28 -5.11 -28.88
N GLY A 158 -13.66 -3.83 -28.72
CA GLY A 158 -13.17 -2.99 -27.64
C GLY A 158 -13.53 -3.55 -26.27
N LEU A 159 -14.75 -4.05 -26.07
CA LEU A 159 -15.13 -4.72 -24.84
C LEU A 159 -14.28 -5.97 -24.56
N ASN A 160 -14.00 -6.77 -25.59
CA ASN A 160 -13.20 -7.98 -25.41
C ASN A 160 -11.74 -7.67 -25.01
N VAL A 161 -11.09 -6.65 -25.59
CA VAL A 161 -9.73 -6.27 -25.20
C VAL A 161 -9.72 -5.68 -23.78
N LEU A 162 -10.77 -4.96 -23.39
CA LEU A 162 -10.91 -4.46 -22.01
C LEU A 162 -11.07 -5.62 -21.01
N ARG A 163 -11.90 -6.63 -21.30
CA ARG A 163 -12.02 -7.84 -20.48
C ARG A 163 -10.69 -8.55 -20.32
N GLN A 164 -9.91 -8.70 -21.38
CA GLN A 164 -8.57 -9.30 -21.33
C GLN A 164 -7.63 -8.49 -20.41
N TRP A 165 -7.68 -7.16 -20.50
CA TRP A 165 -6.87 -6.30 -19.65
C TRP A 165 -7.29 -6.41 -18.18
N VAL A 166 -8.59 -6.41 -17.86
CA VAL A 166 -9.08 -6.58 -16.49
C VAL A 166 -8.65 -7.94 -15.92
N ARG A 167 -8.69 -9.02 -16.72
CA ARG A 167 -8.18 -10.35 -16.30
C ARG A 167 -6.67 -10.32 -16.02
N LYS A 168 -5.87 -9.60 -16.83
CA LYS A 168 -4.43 -9.38 -16.55
C LYS A 168 -4.22 -8.62 -15.23
N PHE A 169 -5.00 -7.57 -15.01
CA PHE A 169 -4.97 -6.82 -13.75
C PHE A 169 -5.27 -7.75 -12.55
N PHE A 170 -6.30 -8.58 -12.64
CA PHE A 170 -6.65 -9.54 -11.59
C PHE A 170 -5.54 -10.54 -11.32
N ALA A 171 -4.92 -11.09 -12.37
CA ALA A 171 -3.82 -12.04 -12.24
C ALA A 171 -2.60 -11.41 -11.55
N ALA A 172 -2.19 -10.21 -11.96
CA ALA A 172 -1.10 -9.47 -11.34
C ALA A 172 -1.42 -9.12 -9.86
N TYR A 173 -2.64 -8.61 -9.59
CA TYR A 173 -3.08 -8.31 -8.23
C TYR A 173 -3.06 -9.55 -7.34
N THR A 174 -3.54 -10.70 -7.82
CA THR A 174 -3.58 -11.96 -7.07
C THR A 174 -2.16 -12.43 -6.72
N THR A 175 -1.22 -12.33 -7.68
CA THR A 175 0.19 -12.70 -7.47
C THR A 175 0.83 -11.90 -6.32
N HIS A 176 0.47 -10.62 -6.20
CA HIS A 176 1.03 -9.70 -5.21
C HIS A 176 0.03 -9.31 -4.10
N SER A 177 -1.04 -10.09 -3.94
CA SER A 177 -2.18 -9.73 -3.07
C SER A 177 -1.78 -9.37 -1.65
N THR A 178 -0.85 -10.10 -1.01
CA THR A 178 -0.38 -9.83 0.35
C THR A 178 0.26 -8.45 0.47
N VAL A 179 1.10 -8.07 -0.50
CA VAL A 179 1.77 -6.76 -0.53
C VAL A 179 0.77 -5.65 -0.80
N LEU A 180 -0.06 -5.79 -1.83
CA LEU A 180 -1.05 -4.78 -2.24
C LEU A 180 -2.10 -4.55 -1.16
N ARG A 181 -2.60 -5.62 -0.50
CA ARG A 181 -3.51 -5.50 0.65
C ARG A 181 -2.87 -4.77 1.83
N THR A 182 -1.58 -5.04 2.08
CA THR A 182 -0.85 -4.36 3.15
C THR A 182 -0.73 -2.86 2.86
N LEU A 183 -0.45 -2.48 1.60
CA LEU A 183 -0.43 -1.08 1.16
C LEU A 183 -1.79 -0.39 1.30
N SER A 184 -2.88 -1.09 0.97
CA SER A 184 -4.25 -0.59 1.09
C SER A 184 -4.75 -0.54 2.54
N SER A 185 -3.99 -1.06 3.50
CA SER A 185 -4.37 -1.06 4.91
C SER A 185 -4.00 0.26 5.59
N ALA A 186 -4.80 0.69 6.58
CA ALA A 186 -4.55 1.89 7.37
C ALA A 186 -3.24 1.86 8.19
N ASN A 187 -2.58 0.71 8.25
CA ASN A 187 -1.35 0.50 9.02
C ASN A 187 -0.08 0.47 8.14
N ALA A 188 -0.19 0.79 6.85
CA ALA A 188 0.98 0.90 5.98
C ALA A 188 1.85 2.08 6.43
N PRO A 189 3.19 1.93 6.53
CA PRO A 189 4.09 3.04 6.79
C PRO A 189 3.95 4.14 5.72
N GLY A 190 3.91 5.41 6.15
CA GLY A 190 3.65 6.54 5.25
C GLY A 190 4.60 6.63 4.05
N GLU A 191 5.88 6.23 4.22
CA GLU A 191 6.85 6.19 3.11
C GLU A 191 6.51 5.13 2.05
N LEU A 192 5.92 3.99 2.47
CA LEU A 192 5.51 2.94 1.55
C LEU A 192 4.19 3.28 0.84
N PHE A 193 3.36 4.08 1.48
CA PHE A 193 2.08 4.52 0.93
C PHE A 193 2.26 5.44 -0.30
N SER A 194 3.32 6.25 -0.33
CA SER A 194 3.57 7.18 -1.44
C SER A 194 3.78 6.46 -2.78
N ASP A 195 4.51 5.34 -2.79
CA ASP A 195 4.80 4.58 -4.00
C ASP A 195 3.53 3.90 -4.53
N GLY A 196 2.71 3.34 -3.63
CA GLY A 196 1.39 2.79 -3.99
C GLY A 196 0.43 3.86 -4.55
N LEU A 197 0.46 5.07 -3.99
CA LEU A 197 -0.35 6.19 -4.47
C LEU A 197 0.10 6.65 -5.87
N GLN A 198 1.39 6.67 -6.15
CA GLN A 198 1.92 7.00 -7.47
C GLN A 198 1.46 5.99 -8.53
N LEU A 199 1.54 4.70 -8.25
CA LEU A 199 0.99 3.66 -9.12
C LEU A 199 -0.51 3.87 -9.36
N PHE A 200 -1.27 4.17 -8.30
CA PHE A 200 -2.70 4.42 -8.40
C PHE A 200 -3.03 5.58 -9.36
N PHE A 201 -2.29 6.68 -9.29
CA PHE A 201 -2.45 7.79 -10.22
C PHE A 201 -2.07 7.41 -11.66
N SER A 202 -1.00 6.67 -11.86
CA SER A 202 -0.57 6.17 -13.17
C SER A 202 -1.64 5.28 -13.83
N LEU A 203 -2.24 4.36 -13.08
CA LEU A 203 -3.36 3.53 -13.54
C LEU A 203 -4.59 4.37 -13.89
N THR A 204 -4.94 5.35 -13.04
CA THR A 204 -6.09 6.24 -13.29
C THR A 204 -5.87 7.04 -14.57
N GLU A 205 -4.68 7.58 -14.81
CA GLU A 205 -4.32 8.33 -16.00
C GLU A 205 -4.41 7.47 -17.28
N ALA A 206 -3.86 6.25 -17.23
CA ALA A 206 -3.92 5.31 -18.36
C ALA A 206 -5.38 4.97 -18.73
N MET A 207 -6.21 4.66 -17.73
CA MET A 207 -7.64 4.38 -17.91
C MET A 207 -8.39 5.61 -18.44
N THR A 208 -8.16 6.78 -17.87
CA THR A 208 -8.80 8.04 -18.32
C THR A 208 -8.49 8.30 -19.77
N THR A 209 -7.23 8.24 -20.15
CA THR A 209 -6.79 8.51 -21.52
C THR A 209 -7.37 7.52 -22.52
N GLY A 210 -7.25 6.22 -22.25
CA GLY A 210 -7.72 5.18 -23.16
C GLY A 210 -9.24 5.17 -23.33
N MET A 211 -9.97 5.26 -22.22
CA MET A 211 -11.43 5.21 -22.25
C MET A 211 -12.07 6.50 -22.79
N THR A 212 -11.46 7.67 -22.51
CA THR A 212 -11.93 8.95 -23.08
C THR A 212 -11.73 8.99 -24.59
N ALA A 213 -10.61 8.47 -25.10
CA ALA A 213 -10.40 8.34 -26.54
C ALA A 213 -11.45 7.44 -27.19
N ALA A 214 -11.82 6.32 -26.56
CA ALA A 214 -12.86 5.43 -27.04
C ALA A 214 -14.24 6.12 -27.05
N ALA A 215 -14.60 6.83 -25.99
CA ALA A 215 -15.87 7.56 -25.90
C ALA A 215 -15.96 8.66 -26.97
N ALA A 216 -14.89 9.43 -27.16
CA ALA A 216 -14.84 10.47 -28.19
C ALA A 216 -14.99 9.91 -29.60
N ALA A 217 -14.36 8.77 -29.91
CA ALA A 217 -14.51 8.07 -31.18
C ALA A 217 -15.95 7.57 -31.42
N ALA A 218 -16.69 7.28 -30.34
CA ALA A 218 -18.11 6.92 -30.37
C ALA A 218 -19.06 8.13 -30.44
N GLY A 219 -18.54 9.36 -30.44
CA GLY A 219 -19.34 10.59 -30.40
C GLY A 219 -19.89 10.92 -28.99
N ASN A 220 -19.40 10.25 -27.96
CA ASN A 220 -19.78 10.48 -26.57
C ASN A 220 -18.79 11.47 -25.91
N HIS A 221 -19.34 12.36 -25.08
CA HIS A 221 -18.54 13.28 -24.31
C HIS A 221 -18.62 12.94 -22.82
N GLN A 222 -17.46 12.79 -22.18
CA GLN A 222 -17.36 12.46 -20.75
C GLN A 222 -16.94 13.69 -19.97
N GLU A 223 -17.88 14.28 -19.20
CA GLU A 223 -17.62 15.50 -18.42
C GLU A 223 -16.70 15.24 -17.20
N ASN A 224 -16.70 14.01 -16.67
CA ASN A 224 -15.97 13.65 -15.44
C ASN A 224 -15.14 12.36 -15.64
N ALA A 225 -14.39 12.28 -16.75
CA ALA A 225 -13.68 11.07 -17.13
C ALA A 225 -12.67 10.61 -16.06
N GLU A 226 -11.93 11.53 -15.44
CA GLU A 226 -10.98 11.22 -14.36
C GLU A 226 -11.69 10.62 -13.14
N LEU A 227 -12.80 11.21 -12.71
CA LEU A 227 -13.58 10.70 -11.58
C LEU A 227 -14.18 9.32 -11.90
N THR A 228 -14.61 9.10 -13.14
CA THR A 228 -15.12 7.81 -13.61
C THR A 228 -14.00 6.76 -13.61
N ALA A 229 -12.82 7.08 -14.14
CA ALA A 229 -11.65 6.20 -14.11
C ALA A 229 -11.21 5.87 -12.68
N PHE A 230 -11.15 6.88 -11.82
CA PHE A 230 -10.87 6.71 -10.40
C PHE A 230 -11.87 5.75 -9.73
N ALA A 231 -13.17 5.93 -9.94
CA ALA A 231 -14.20 5.06 -9.38
C ALA A 231 -14.07 3.62 -9.91
N CYS A 232 -13.79 3.44 -11.20
CA CYS A 232 -13.54 2.14 -11.80
C CYS A 232 -12.30 1.45 -11.19
N LEU A 233 -11.21 2.19 -10.98
CA LEU A 233 -10.00 1.64 -10.36
C LEU A 233 -10.24 1.26 -8.90
N MET A 234 -10.96 2.08 -8.14
CA MET A 234 -11.37 1.74 -6.76
C MET A 234 -12.24 0.48 -6.73
N MET A 235 -13.13 0.30 -7.70
CA MET A 235 -13.92 -0.92 -7.84
C MET A 235 -13.02 -2.13 -8.15
N LEU A 236 -12.10 -2.01 -9.09
CA LEU A 236 -11.12 -3.05 -9.44
C LEU A 236 -10.31 -3.48 -8.20
N GLU A 237 -9.74 -2.51 -7.48
CA GLU A 237 -8.95 -2.77 -6.27
C GLU A 237 -9.79 -3.45 -5.20
N ARG A 238 -10.97 -2.90 -4.90
CA ARG A 238 -11.81 -3.42 -3.80
C ARG A 238 -12.33 -4.82 -4.09
N VAL A 239 -12.73 -5.13 -5.32
CA VAL A 239 -13.17 -6.48 -5.68
C VAL A 239 -12.02 -7.47 -5.58
N ASN A 240 -10.82 -7.10 -6.05
CA ASN A 240 -9.64 -7.97 -5.92
C ASN A 240 -9.25 -8.18 -4.45
N PHE A 241 -9.31 -7.13 -3.63
CA PHE A 241 -9.09 -7.24 -2.19
C PHE A 241 -10.05 -8.28 -1.56
N VAL A 242 -11.35 -8.22 -1.88
CA VAL A 242 -12.36 -9.14 -1.34
C VAL A 242 -12.15 -10.57 -1.83
N ILE A 243 -11.92 -10.76 -3.14
CA ILE A 243 -11.67 -12.09 -3.74
C ILE A 243 -10.41 -12.74 -3.13
N SER A 244 -9.37 -11.94 -2.87
CA SER A 244 -8.11 -12.44 -2.33
C SER A 244 -8.15 -12.72 -0.82
N THR A 245 -9.24 -12.40 -0.11
CA THR A 245 -9.35 -12.65 1.33
C THR A 245 -10.04 -13.98 1.64
N GLU A 246 -11.35 -14.08 1.49
CA GLU A 246 -12.09 -15.27 1.94
C GLU A 246 -13.24 -15.68 1.01
N VAL A 247 -13.59 -14.81 0.06
CA VAL A 247 -14.75 -15.05 -0.80
C VAL A 247 -14.30 -15.74 -2.09
N GLN A 248 -14.65 -17.02 -2.23
CA GLN A 248 -14.43 -17.76 -3.48
C GLN A 248 -15.47 -17.34 -4.52
N LEU A 249 -15.19 -16.23 -5.22
CA LEU A 249 -15.94 -15.81 -6.40
C LEU A 249 -15.19 -16.28 -7.66
N PRO A 250 -15.91 -16.58 -8.75
CA PRO A 250 -15.27 -16.91 -10.02
C PRO A 250 -14.56 -15.67 -10.59
N ALA A 251 -13.24 -15.60 -10.40
CA ALA A 251 -12.45 -14.41 -10.70
C ALA A 251 -12.56 -13.96 -12.17
N GLU A 252 -12.61 -14.91 -13.12
CA GLU A 252 -12.75 -14.58 -14.53
C GLU A 252 -14.12 -13.95 -14.85
N GLU A 253 -15.20 -14.53 -14.31
CA GLU A 253 -16.55 -14.00 -14.51
C GLU A 253 -16.67 -12.61 -13.87
N MET A 254 -16.07 -12.41 -12.71
CA MET A 254 -16.05 -11.11 -12.04
C MET A 254 -15.26 -10.08 -12.83
N ALA A 255 -14.10 -10.46 -13.40
CA ALA A 255 -13.30 -9.59 -14.25
C ALA A 255 -14.10 -9.14 -15.49
N ASP A 256 -14.83 -10.05 -16.13
CA ASP A 256 -15.68 -9.71 -17.27
C ASP A 256 -16.80 -8.76 -16.89
N ARG A 257 -17.47 -8.98 -15.76
CA ARG A 257 -18.52 -8.09 -15.27
C ARG A 257 -18.01 -6.69 -14.95
N ILE A 258 -16.82 -6.60 -14.37
CA ILE A 258 -16.19 -5.30 -14.10
C ILE A 258 -15.84 -4.59 -15.41
N ALA A 259 -15.31 -5.30 -16.38
CA ALA A 259 -15.03 -4.73 -17.72
C ALA A 259 -16.33 -4.21 -18.38
N ASP A 260 -17.44 -4.96 -18.29
CA ASP A 260 -18.75 -4.52 -18.79
C ASP A 260 -19.21 -3.23 -18.12
N ILE A 261 -19.05 -3.13 -16.78
CA ILE A 261 -19.40 -1.93 -16.01
C ILE A 261 -18.52 -0.75 -16.41
N MET A 262 -17.20 -0.96 -16.53
CA MET A 262 -16.25 0.07 -16.95
C MET A 262 -16.60 0.58 -18.36
N PHE A 263 -16.88 -0.31 -19.28
CA PHE A 263 -17.25 0.01 -20.66
C PHE A 263 -18.52 0.89 -20.70
N ALA A 264 -19.54 0.50 -19.97
CA ALA A 264 -20.78 1.25 -19.86
C ALA A 264 -20.60 2.60 -19.13
N ALA A 265 -19.74 2.67 -18.10
CA ALA A 265 -19.49 3.89 -17.34
C ALA A 265 -18.90 5.02 -18.20
N PHE A 266 -18.18 4.67 -19.28
CA PHE A 266 -17.68 5.62 -20.26
C PHE A 266 -18.64 5.85 -21.44
N GLY A 267 -19.90 5.44 -21.31
CA GLY A 267 -20.92 5.64 -22.34
C GLY A 267 -20.72 4.78 -23.59
N LEU A 268 -19.95 3.71 -23.47
CA LEU A 268 -19.74 2.76 -24.57
C LEU A 268 -20.80 1.66 -24.47
N ALA A 269 -21.39 1.29 -25.59
CA ALA A 269 -22.36 0.20 -25.69
C ALA A 269 -21.82 -0.81 -26.69
N ALA A 270 -21.65 -2.07 -26.28
CA ALA A 270 -21.45 -3.15 -27.23
C ALA A 270 -22.76 -3.37 -27.98
N ALA A 271 -22.76 -2.97 -29.25
CA ALA A 271 -23.89 -3.19 -30.16
C ALA A 271 -24.14 -4.67 -30.41
#